data_2bb9f787e9955da8a1c5732e5b17aac6
#
_entry.id   2bb9f787e9955da8a1c5732e5b17aac6
#
_cell.length_a   1.000
_cell.length_b   1.000
_cell.length_c   1.000
_cell.angle_alpha   90.00
_cell.angle_beta   90.00
_cell.angle_gamma   90.00
#
_symmetry.space_group_name_H-M   'P 1'
#
loop_
_entity.id
_entity.type
_entity.pdbx_description
1 polymer ?
#
loop_
_entity_poly.entity_id
_entity_poly.type
_entity_poly.pdbx_seq_one_letter_code
_entity_poly.pdbx_strand_id
1 'polypeptide(L)'
;MKNIVNYIFEIGVLKREKHNGFKLIGVDNLGSVAEHALRAAQIGYILTVLENEKHGTDISPERVASILIFHDNGEVRIGDLHKVASRYIDSKEAEQTAFVEQTERLPENMAKTLLEYYSEFENRNTKEGIIAKDADWLESAFSAKEHYDLGNTLAIDWILNVEKALETDSAKEMIKEMKETRFTDWWVNLKKMLYKKMDGNYVEHGKD
;
A
#
# COMPACT_ATOMS: atom_id res chain seq x y z
N MET A 1 -14.39 -15.18 -22.56
CA MET A 1 -15.14 -14.25 -21.69
C MET A 1 -15.46 -14.84 -20.31
N LYS A 2 -16.00 -16.06 -20.18
CA LYS A 2 -16.36 -16.68 -18.89
C LYS A 2 -15.19 -16.70 -17.89
N ASN A 3 -14.00 -17.10 -18.32
CA ASN A 3 -12.82 -17.15 -17.44
C ASN A 3 -12.40 -15.76 -16.93
N ILE A 4 -12.50 -14.73 -17.76
CA ILE A 4 -12.22 -13.35 -17.35
C ILE A 4 -13.24 -12.90 -16.29
N VAL A 5 -14.53 -13.20 -16.49
CA VAL A 5 -15.57 -12.87 -15.51
C VAL A 5 -15.31 -13.59 -14.18
N ASN A 6 -14.95 -14.86 -14.22
CA ASN A 6 -14.59 -15.62 -13.01
C ASN A 6 -13.38 -15.02 -12.30
N TYR A 7 -12.34 -14.65 -13.03
CA TYR A 7 -11.16 -13.98 -12.47
C TYR A 7 -11.54 -12.65 -11.80
N ILE A 8 -12.40 -11.83 -12.41
CA ILE A 8 -12.88 -10.57 -11.82
C ILE A 8 -13.66 -10.84 -10.52
N PHE A 9 -14.49 -11.88 -10.46
CA PHE A 9 -15.15 -12.28 -9.21
C PHE A 9 -14.16 -12.75 -8.16
N GLU A 10 -13.14 -13.51 -8.56
CA GLU A 10 -12.10 -14.03 -7.67
C GLU A 10 -11.31 -12.86 -7.02
N ILE A 11 -10.76 -11.94 -7.81
CA ILE A 11 -10.02 -10.79 -7.26
C ILE A 11 -10.91 -9.86 -6.42
N GLY A 12 -12.23 -9.90 -6.63
CA GLY A 12 -13.19 -9.20 -5.78
C GLY A 12 -13.20 -9.65 -4.31
N VAL A 13 -12.58 -10.79 -3.97
CA VAL A 13 -12.41 -11.28 -2.59
C VAL A 13 -11.47 -10.37 -1.81
N LEU A 14 -10.48 -9.73 -2.44
CA LEU A 14 -9.55 -8.79 -1.80
C LEU A 14 -10.26 -7.67 -1.02
N LYS A 15 -11.49 -7.31 -1.39
CA LYS A 15 -12.31 -6.35 -0.64
C LYS A 15 -12.71 -6.85 0.77
N ARG A 16 -12.61 -8.14 1.01
CA ARG A 16 -12.99 -8.79 2.28
C ARG A 16 -11.79 -9.40 2.98
N GLU A 17 -10.69 -9.61 2.26
CA GLU A 17 -9.43 -10.03 2.85
C GLU A 17 -8.82 -8.90 3.65
N LYS A 18 -8.44 -9.18 4.90
CA LYS A 18 -7.90 -8.18 5.82
C LYS A 18 -6.39 -8.09 5.71
N HIS A 19 -5.87 -6.86 5.71
CA HIS A 19 -4.43 -6.60 5.77
C HIS A 19 -3.94 -6.85 7.21
N ASN A 20 -3.52 -8.08 7.51
CA ASN A 20 -3.44 -8.65 8.86
C ASN A 20 -2.22 -8.20 9.70
N GLY A 21 -1.28 -7.45 9.16
CA GLY A 21 -0.05 -7.06 9.87
C GLY A 21 -0.32 -6.42 11.24
N PHE A 22 -1.22 -5.45 11.30
CA PHE A 22 -1.52 -4.69 12.52
C PHE A 22 -2.39 -5.42 13.55
N LYS A 23 -2.95 -6.58 13.20
CA LYS A 23 -3.62 -7.47 14.15
C LYS A 23 -2.71 -7.83 15.33
N LEU A 24 -1.41 -7.98 15.07
CA LEU A 24 -0.42 -8.35 16.10
C LEU A 24 -0.26 -7.29 17.21
N ILE A 25 -0.66 -6.05 16.95
CA ILE A 25 -0.61 -4.94 17.91
C ILE A 25 -2.01 -4.49 18.38
N GLY A 26 -3.01 -5.35 18.23
CA GLY A 26 -4.35 -5.14 18.78
C GLY A 26 -5.23 -4.19 17.95
N VAL A 27 -4.97 -4.04 16.66
CA VAL A 27 -5.87 -3.29 15.78
C VAL A 27 -6.99 -4.19 15.32
N ASP A 28 -8.23 -3.89 15.72
CA ASP A 28 -9.42 -4.69 15.41
C ASP A 28 -9.99 -4.35 14.02
N ASN A 29 -10.01 -3.07 13.66
CA ASN A 29 -10.54 -2.62 12.38
C ASN A 29 -9.41 -2.50 11.34
N LEU A 30 -8.99 -3.63 10.84
CA LEU A 30 -8.00 -3.72 9.77
C LEU A 30 -8.62 -3.31 8.43
N GLY A 31 -7.89 -2.54 7.64
CA GLY A 31 -8.20 -2.31 6.24
C GLY A 31 -8.21 -3.62 5.43
N SER A 32 -8.75 -3.58 4.24
CA SER A 32 -8.68 -4.69 3.29
C SER A 32 -7.41 -4.63 2.45
N VAL A 33 -6.98 -5.77 1.91
CA VAL A 33 -5.89 -5.84 0.94
C VAL A 33 -6.19 -4.97 -0.30
N ALA A 34 -7.46 -4.86 -0.71
CA ALA A 34 -7.85 -3.97 -1.82
C ALA A 34 -7.63 -2.48 -1.50
N GLU A 35 -7.88 -2.04 -0.26
CA GLU A 35 -7.60 -0.66 0.18
C GLU A 35 -6.10 -0.39 0.24
N HIS A 36 -5.32 -1.35 0.75
CA HIS A 36 -3.87 -1.33 0.73
C HIS A 36 -3.33 -1.20 -0.70
N ALA A 37 -3.70 -2.10 -1.60
CA ALA A 37 -3.23 -2.11 -2.99
C ALA A 37 -3.55 -0.80 -3.74
N LEU A 38 -4.73 -0.20 -3.50
CA LEU A 38 -5.09 1.08 -4.09
C LEU A 38 -4.16 2.20 -3.63
N ARG A 39 -3.92 2.34 -2.32
CA ARG A 39 -3.05 3.40 -1.79
C ARG A 39 -1.59 3.16 -2.15
N ALA A 40 -1.13 1.91 -2.13
CA ALA A 40 0.20 1.53 -2.60
C ALA A 40 0.42 1.94 -4.08
N ALA A 41 -0.57 1.69 -4.96
CA ALA A 41 -0.49 2.10 -6.36
C ALA A 41 -0.41 3.62 -6.55
N GLN A 42 -1.15 4.39 -5.74
CA GLN A 42 -1.08 5.85 -5.74
C GLN A 42 0.30 6.35 -5.26
N ILE A 43 0.83 5.77 -4.19
CA ILE A 43 2.17 6.07 -3.69
C ILE A 43 3.22 5.74 -4.74
N GLY A 44 3.13 4.57 -5.39
CA GLY A 44 4.07 4.14 -6.41
C GLY A 44 4.09 5.07 -7.63
N TYR A 45 2.92 5.54 -8.07
CA TYR A 45 2.82 6.55 -9.12
C TYR A 45 3.56 7.84 -8.72
N ILE A 46 3.28 8.36 -7.52
CA ILE A 46 3.89 9.60 -7.02
C ILE A 46 5.40 9.43 -6.87
N LEU A 47 5.88 8.34 -6.27
CA LEU A 47 7.31 8.07 -6.13
C LEU A 47 8.03 8.05 -7.47
N THR A 48 7.42 7.42 -8.47
CA THR A 48 8.02 7.32 -9.81
C THR A 48 8.18 8.70 -10.44
N VAL A 49 7.17 9.57 -10.33
CA VAL A 49 7.27 10.94 -10.82
C VAL A 49 8.41 11.70 -10.12
N LEU A 50 8.51 11.58 -8.79
CA LEU A 50 9.57 12.22 -8.01
C LEU A 50 10.97 11.69 -8.37
N GLU A 51 11.13 10.38 -8.53
CA GLU A 51 12.39 9.78 -8.97
C GLU A 51 12.80 10.26 -10.37
N ASN A 52 11.85 10.33 -11.30
CA ASN A 52 12.10 10.82 -12.64
C ASN A 52 12.54 12.28 -12.64
N GLU A 53 11.87 13.15 -11.87
CA GLU A 53 12.23 14.56 -11.72
C GLU A 53 13.62 14.73 -11.09
N LYS A 54 13.92 13.94 -10.08
CA LYS A 54 15.18 14.03 -9.32
C LYS A 54 16.39 13.54 -10.09
N HIS A 55 16.25 12.47 -10.86
CA HIS A 55 17.36 11.76 -11.49
C HIS A 55 17.36 11.87 -13.03
N GLY A 56 16.37 12.56 -13.62
CA GLY A 56 16.25 12.68 -15.08
C GLY A 56 16.01 11.31 -15.76
N THR A 57 15.29 10.41 -15.09
CA THR A 57 14.94 9.09 -15.62
C THR A 57 13.57 9.12 -16.30
N ASP A 58 13.25 8.07 -17.04
CA ASP A 58 11.97 7.89 -17.74
C ASP A 58 11.35 6.53 -17.34
N ILE A 59 11.16 6.34 -16.05
CA ILE A 59 10.51 5.16 -15.48
C ILE A 59 8.99 5.36 -15.64
N SER A 60 8.24 4.30 -16.01
CA SER A 60 6.79 4.41 -16.21
C SER A 60 6.00 4.42 -14.90
N PRO A 61 5.37 5.55 -14.50
CA PRO A 61 4.50 5.60 -13.32
C PRO A 61 3.28 4.70 -13.46
N GLU A 62 2.75 4.57 -14.69
CA GLU A 62 1.59 3.71 -14.97
C GLU A 62 1.93 2.23 -14.81
N ARG A 63 3.17 1.83 -15.19
CA ARG A 63 3.63 0.45 -14.98
C ARG A 63 3.79 0.14 -13.51
N VAL A 64 4.41 1.03 -12.72
CA VAL A 64 4.55 0.89 -11.27
C VAL A 64 3.18 0.75 -10.60
N ALA A 65 2.23 1.63 -10.93
CA ALA A 65 0.87 1.55 -10.41
C ALA A 65 0.18 0.24 -10.81
N SER A 66 0.37 -0.22 -12.05
CA SER A 66 -0.20 -1.50 -12.53
C SER A 66 0.39 -2.69 -11.79
N ILE A 67 1.70 -2.72 -11.54
CA ILE A 67 2.34 -3.74 -10.71
C ILE A 67 1.66 -3.82 -9.34
N LEU A 68 1.50 -2.67 -8.68
CA LEU A 68 0.91 -2.58 -7.34
C LEU A 68 -0.58 -2.93 -7.28
N ILE A 69 -1.35 -2.69 -8.34
CA ILE A 69 -2.77 -3.10 -8.38
C ILE A 69 -2.92 -4.63 -8.34
N PHE A 70 -1.93 -5.38 -8.84
CA PHE A 70 -2.04 -6.83 -8.98
C PHE A 70 -1.12 -7.62 -8.05
N HIS A 71 -0.21 -6.99 -7.28
CA HIS A 71 0.85 -7.67 -6.56
C HIS A 71 0.35 -8.70 -5.53
N ASP A 72 -0.73 -8.39 -4.82
CA ASP A 72 -1.30 -9.23 -3.76
C ASP A 72 -2.47 -10.11 -4.22
N ASN A 73 -2.67 -10.29 -5.52
CA ASN A 73 -3.81 -11.11 -5.99
C ASN A 73 -3.73 -12.57 -5.51
N GLY A 74 -2.54 -13.10 -5.25
CA GLY A 74 -2.34 -14.44 -4.66
C GLY A 74 -3.02 -14.60 -3.30
N GLU A 75 -3.11 -13.54 -2.52
CA GLU A 75 -3.73 -13.52 -1.19
C GLU A 75 -5.23 -13.80 -1.20
N VAL A 76 -5.90 -13.67 -2.34
CA VAL A 76 -7.29 -14.11 -2.51
C VAL A 76 -7.51 -15.55 -2.07
N ARG A 77 -6.52 -16.41 -2.26
CA ARG A 77 -6.62 -17.86 -1.99
C ARG A 77 -6.01 -18.28 -0.67
N ILE A 78 -4.98 -17.58 -0.22
CA ILE A 78 -4.23 -17.98 0.98
C ILE A 78 -4.41 -17.01 2.16
N GLY A 79 -4.98 -15.82 1.92
CA GLY A 79 -5.07 -14.73 2.89
C GLY A 79 -3.77 -13.96 3.05
N ASP A 80 -3.84 -12.72 3.56
CA ASP A 80 -2.67 -11.97 4.01
C ASP A 80 -2.07 -12.63 5.25
N LEU A 81 -0.85 -13.13 5.15
CA LEU A 81 -0.12 -13.78 6.22
C LEU A 81 0.84 -12.79 6.90
N HIS A 82 0.52 -12.37 8.11
CA HIS A 82 1.43 -11.53 8.90
C HIS A 82 2.78 -12.23 9.16
N LYS A 83 3.85 -11.47 9.35
CA LYS A 83 5.24 -11.95 9.45
C LYS A 83 5.48 -13.11 10.45
N VAL A 84 4.65 -13.23 11.49
CA VAL A 84 4.77 -14.36 12.43
C VAL A 84 4.26 -15.65 11.80
N ALA A 85 3.17 -15.60 11.01
CA ALA A 85 2.68 -16.76 10.27
C ALA A 85 3.68 -17.22 9.19
N SER A 86 4.25 -16.27 8.45
CA SER A 86 5.28 -16.53 7.42
C SER A 86 6.56 -17.19 7.96
N ARG A 87 6.77 -17.20 9.29
CA ARG A 87 7.85 -17.96 9.92
C ARG A 87 7.64 -19.49 9.84
N TYR A 88 6.38 -19.91 9.76
CA TYR A 88 5.99 -21.33 9.82
C TYR A 88 5.45 -21.86 8.48
N ILE A 89 5.11 -20.98 7.57
CA ILE A 89 4.49 -21.27 6.28
C ILE A 89 5.31 -20.53 5.22
N ASP A 90 5.70 -21.21 4.14
CA ASP A 90 6.28 -20.54 2.98
C ASP A 90 5.16 -19.81 2.22
N SER A 91 4.86 -18.59 2.67
CA SER A 91 3.83 -17.76 2.05
C SER A 91 4.19 -17.38 0.63
N LYS A 92 5.46 -17.13 0.35
CA LYS A 92 5.93 -16.69 -0.96
C LYS A 92 5.68 -17.73 -2.06
N GLU A 93 6.02 -19.01 -1.80
CA GLU A 93 5.73 -20.10 -2.73
C GLU A 93 4.22 -20.30 -2.92
N ALA A 94 3.46 -20.20 -1.83
CA ALA A 94 2.00 -20.34 -1.87
C ALA A 94 1.33 -19.20 -2.67
N GLU A 95 1.74 -17.96 -2.47
CA GLU A 95 1.26 -16.78 -3.23
C GLU A 95 1.59 -16.91 -4.71
N GLN A 96 2.82 -17.28 -5.03
CA GLN A 96 3.25 -17.48 -6.41
C GLN A 96 2.41 -18.57 -7.09
N THR A 97 2.21 -19.70 -6.42
CA THR A 97 1.40 -20.81 -6.95
C THR A 97 -0.04 -20.35 -7.18
N ALA A 98 -0.64 -19.68 -6.20
CA ALA A 98 -1.99 -19.15 -6.31
C ALA A 98 -2.13 -18.17 -7.49
N PHE A 99 -1.18 -17.24 -7.64
CA PHE A 99 -1.17 -16.25 -8.70
C PHE A 99 -1.03 -16.89 -10.10
N VAL A 100 -0.15 -17.87 -10.25
CA VAL A 100 0.01 -18.63 -11.51
C VAL A 100 -1.30 -19.33 -11.88
N GLU A 101 -1.89 -20.08 -10.97
CA GLU A 101 -3.15 -20.79 -11.22
C GLU A 101 -4.33 -19.85 -11.54
N GLN A 102 -4.37 -18.65 -10.91
CA GLN A 102 -5.39 -17.63 -11.23
C GLN A 102 -5.29 -17.15 -12.67
N THR A 103 -4.09 -17.03 -13.20
CA THR A 103 -3.83 -16.50 -14.54
C THR A 103 -3.89 -17.54 -15.65
N GLU A 104 -3.70 -18.83 -15.36
CA GLU A 104 -3.66 -19.93 -16.35
C GLU A 104 -4.85 -19.97 -17.32
N ARG A 105 -6.04 -19.55 -16.86
CA ARG A 105 -7.28 -19.58 -17.67
C ARG A 105 -7.58 -18.28 -18.40
N LEU A 106 -6.72 -17.29 -18.25
CA LEU A 106 -6.85 -16.01 -18.94
C LEU A 106 -6.29 -16.11 -20.37
N PRO A 107 -6.65 -15.19 -21.27
CA PRO A 107 -5.98 -15.07 -22.56
C PRO A 107 -4.47 -14.94 -22.38
N GLU A 108 -3.70 -15.62 -23.24
CA GLU A 108 -2.24 -15.77 -23.11
C GLU A 108 -1.51 -14.44 -22.88
N ASN A 109 -1.81 -13.41 -23.68
CA ASN A 109 -1.17 -12.09 -23.52
C ASN A 109 -1.50 -11.44 -22.18
N MET A 110 -2.72 -11.64 -21.66
CA MET A 110 -3.13 -11.10 -20.36
C MET A 110 -2.41 -11.84 -19.23
N ALA A 111 -2.40 -13.17 -19.28
CA ALA A 111 -1.68 -14.00 -18.30
C ALA A 111 -0.19 -13.64 -18.26
N LYS A 112 0.44 -13.51 -19.44
CA LYS A 112 1.85 -13.11 -19.56
C LYS A 112 2.13 -11.76 -18.89
N THR A 113 1.32 -10.74 -19.20
CA THR A 113 1.48 -9.40 -18.62
C THR A 113 1.35 -9.41 -17.09
N LEU A 114 0.37 -10.13 -16.55
CA LEU A 114 0.17 -10.22 -15.09
C LEU A 114 1.32 -10.95 -14.41
N LEU A 115 1.83 -12.03 -15.01
CA LEU A 115 3.00 -12.76 -14.50
C LEU A 115 4.29 -11.93 -14.59
N GLU A 116 4.45 -11.08 -15.60
CA GLU A 116 5.54 -10.12 -15.68
C GLU A 116 5.48 -9.11 -14.54
N TYR A 117 4.32 -8.53 -14.25
CA TYR A 117 4.13 -7.61 -13.12
C TYR A 117 4.48 -8.27 -11.78
N TYR A 118 3.98 -9.48 -11.54
CA TYR A 118 4.30 -10.25 -10.34
C TYR A 118 5.80 -10.51 -10.22
N SER A 119 6.44 -10.93 -11.32
CA SER A 119 7.88 -11.21 -11.37
C SER A 119 8.72 -9.95 -11.09
N GLU A 120 8.35 -8.79 -11.63
CA GLU A 120 9.06 -7.53 -11.38
C GLU A 120 8.96 -7.12 -9.91
N PHE A 121 7.78 -7.25 -9.31
CA PHE A 121 7.55 -6.95 -7.91
C PHE A 121 8.36 -7.85 -6.98
N GLU A 122 8.34 -9.16 -7.22
CA GLU A 122 9.02 -10.13 -6.37
C GLU A 122 10.55 -10.12 -6.51
N ASN A 123 11.04 -10.00 -7.74
CA ASN A 123 12.47 -10.09 -8.02
C ASN A 123 13.18 -8.72 -7.94
N ARG A 124 12.43 -7.61 -8.02
CA ARG A 124 12.99 -6.24 -8.00
C ARG A 124 14.14 -6.07 -8.99
N ASN A 125 14.00 -6.69 -10.18
CA ASN A 125 15.01 -6.70 -11.22
C ASN A 125 14.87 -5.56 -12.23
N THR A 126 13.84 -4.71 -12.05
CA THR A 126 13.61 -3.48 -12.80
C THR A 126 13.50 -2.30 -11.85
N LYS A 127 13.67 -1.07 -12.35
CA LYS A 127 13.47 0.15 -11.56
C LYS A 127 12.01 0.26 -11.10
N GLU A 128 11.07 -0.11 -11.97
CA GLU A 128 9.65 -0.17 -11.66
C GLU A 128 9.35 -1.13 -10.50
N GLY A 129 9.95 -2.32 -10.51
CA GLY A 129 9.79 -3.30 -9.43
C GLY A 129 10.38 -2.84 -8.09
N ILE A 130 11.51 -2.13 -8.11
CA ILE A 130 12.11 -1.53 -6.90
C ILE A 130 11.20 -0.46 -6.32
N ILE A 131 10.72 0.48 -7.15
CA ILE A 131 9.81 1.56 -6.71
C ILE A 131 8.48 0.98 -6.23
N ALA A 132 7.95 -0.04 -6.91
CA ALA A 132 6.73 -0.72 -6.48
C ALA A 132 6.90 -1.33 -5.08
N LYS A 133 8.04 -1.96 -4.80
CA LYS A 133 8.30 -2.53 -3.46
C LYS A 133 8.46 -1.46 -2.38
N ASP A 134 9.14 -0.36 -2.69
CA ASP A 134 9.22 0.78 -1.78
C ASP A 134 7.84 1.38 -1.48
N ALA A 135 6.96 1.47 -2.48
CA ALA A 135 5.61 2.00 -2.34
C ALA A 135 4.70 1.09 -1.49
N ASP A 136 4.80 -0.24 -1.66
CA ASP A 136 4.14 -1.25 -0.84
C ASP A 136 4.53 -1.08 0.65
N TRP A 137 5.82 -1.01 0.92
CA TRP A 137 6.32 -0.80 2.28
C TRP A 137 5.94 0.57 2.85
N LEU A 138 5.97 1.62 2.03
CA LEU A 138 5.54 2.94 2.47
C LEU A 138 4.05 2.98 2.81
N GLU A 139 3.19 2.29 2.07
CA GLU A 139 1.78 2.18 2.42
C GLU A 139 1.61 1.60 3.83
N SER A 140 2.32 0.51 4.13
CA SER A 140 2.33 -0.07 5.47
C SER A 140 2.87 0.90 6.53
N ALA A 141 3.88 1.73 6.20
CA ALA A 141 4.41 2.74 7.11
C ALA A 141 3.43 3.89 7.35
N PHE A 142 2.71 4.35 6.33
CA PHE A 142 1.64 5.36 6.47
C PHE A 142 0.50 4.84 7.34
N SER A 143 0.05 3.59 7.12
CA SER A 143 -0.94 2.93 7.97
C SER A 143 -0.46 2.82 9.42
N ALA A 144 0.81 2.47 9.64
CA ALA A 144 1.41 2.43 10.97
C ALA A 144 1.44 3.81 11.62
N LYS A 145 1.75 4.88 10.86
CA LYS A 145 1.77 6.26 11.36
C LYS A 145 0.38 6.71 11.80
N GLU A 146 -0.67 6.37 11.04
CA GLU A 146 -2.06 6.63 11.42
C GLU A 146 -2.40 5.98 12.77
N HIS A 147 -2.04 4.71 12.95
CA HIS A 147 -2.25 4.00 14.23
C HIS A 147 -1.40 4.60 15.36
N TYR A 148 -0.15 4.96 15.08
CA TYR A 148 0.73 5.59 16.07
C TYR A 148 0.18 6.93 16.54
N ASP A 149 -0.27 7.80 15.65
CA ASP A 149 -0.85 9.11 15.97
C ASP A 149 -2.19 8.99 16.73
N LEU A 150 -2.90 7.88 16.55
CA LEU A 150 -4.09 7.53 17.32
C LEU A 150 -3.77 6.92 18.70
N GLY A 151 -2.49 6.77 19.06
CA GLY A 151 -2.04 6.34 20.39
C GLY A 151 -1.54 4.89 20.45
N ASN A 152 -1.55 4.13 19.37
CA ASN A 152 -0.96 2.79 19.34
C ASN A 152 0.55 2.87 19.13
N THR A 153 1.30 3.11 20.21
CA THR A 153 2.74 3.30 20.15
C THR A 153 3.55 2.09 19.66
N LEU A 154 2.93 0.89 19.65
CA LEU A 154 3.55 -0.33 19.12
C LEU A 154 3.72 -0.29 17.60
N ALA A 155 2.96 0.54 16.90
CA ALA A 155 3.07 0.70 15.45
C ALA A 155 4.40 1.32 14.99
N ILE A 156 5.17 1.93 15.89
CA ILE A 156 6.48 2.55 15.57
C ILE A 156 7.46 1.56 14.93
N ASP A 157 7.41 0.27 15.30
CA ASP A 157 8.32 -0.74 14.77
C ASP A 157 8.16 -0.96 13.26
N TRP A 158 6.92 -0.82 12.72
CA TRP A 158 6.68 -0.88 11.27
C TRP A 158 7.39 0.27 10.56
N ILE A 159 7.25 1.51 11.08
CA ILE A 159 7.87 2.71 10.50
C ILE A 159 9.40 2.55 10.46
N LEU A 160 10.00 2.16 11.59
CA LEU A 160 11.46 2.02 11.70
C LEU A 160 12.02 0.87 10.84
N ASN A 161 11.26 -0.21 10.67
CA ASN A 161 11.68 -1.32 9.82
C ASN A 161 11.55 -0.98 8.35
N VAL A 162 10.47 -0.32 7.94
CA VAL A 162 10.30 0.17 6.56
C VAL A 162 11.41 1.17 6.22
N GLU A 163 11.69 2.15 7.06
CA GLU A 163 12.74 3.15 6.83
C GLU A 163 14.09 2.51 6.48
N LYS A 164 14.43 1.38 7.12
CA LYS A 164 15.68 0.66 6.86
C LYS A 164 15.66 -0.14 5.55
N ALA A 165 14.47 -0.49 5.07
CA ALA A 165 14.30 -1.36 3.91
C ALA A 165 14.19 -0.60 2.60
N LEU A 166 13.82 0.70 2.63
CA LEU A 166 13.64 1.52 1.44
C LEU A 166 14.94 1.68 0.64
N GLU A 167 14.80 1.59 -0.69
CA GLU A 167 15.93 1.63 -1.61
C GLU A 167 16.03 2.96 -2.36
N THR A 168 14.91 3.53 -2.82
CA THR A 168 14.90 4.77 -3.62
C THR A 168 15.07 6.03 -2.76
N ASP A 169 15.65 7.08 -3.36
CA ASP A 169 15.89 8.33 -2.65
C ASP A 169 14.58 9.05 -2.31
N SER A 170 13.61 9.04 -3.23
CA SER A 170 12.31 9.67 -3.01
C SER A 170 11.52 8.97 -1.88
N ALA A 171 11.60 7.64 -1.79
CA ALA A 171 10.97 6.89 -0.70
C ALA A 171 11.62 7.21 0.66
N LYS A 172 12.96 7.30 0.70
CA LYS A 172 13.70 7.69 1.92
C LYS A 172 13.40 9.11 2.37
N GLU A 173 13.20 10.04 1.45
CA GLU A 173 12.78 11.41 1.77
C GLU A 173 11.34 11.43 2.26
N MET A 174 10.44 10.71 1.59
CA MET A 174 9.02 10.64 1.95
C MET A 174 8.80 10.09 3.35
N ILE A 175 9.49 9.02 3.76
CA ILE A 175 9.32 8.47 5.12
C ILE A 175 9.86 9.40 6.19
N LYS A 176 10.90 10.18 5.93
CA LYS A 176 11.41 11.20 6.87
C LYS A 176 10.37 12.27 7.11
N GLU A 177 9.78 12.82 6.06
CA GLU A 177 8.74 13.84 6.15
C GLU A 177 7.48 13.30 6.82
N MET A 178 7.08 12.06 6.47
CA MET A 178 5.94 11.38 7.09
C MET A 178 6.08 11.29 8.62
N LYS A 179 7.27 11.01 9.15
CA LYS A 179 7.50 10.87 10.59
C LYS A 179 7.23 12.19 11.35
N GLU A 180 7.53 13.32 10.74
CA GLU A 180 7.35 14.66 11.31
C GLU A 180 5.91 15.20 11.09
N THR A 181 5.15 14.62 10.16
CA THR A 181 3.80 15.04 9.78
C THR A 181 2.77 14.25 10.57
N ARG A 182 1.75 14.88 11.13
CA ARG A 182 0.59 14.19 11.69
C ARG A 182 -0.36 13.78 10.56
N PHE A 183 -0.98 12.64 10.66
CA PHE A 183 -1.91 12.18 9.63
C PHE A 183 -3.14 13.07 9.45
N THR A 184 -3.37 14.02 10.37
CA THR A 184 -4.46 14.99 10.35
C THR A 184 -4.09 16.37 9.79
N ASP A 185 -2.81 16.65 9.53
CA ASP A 185 -2.34 17.99 9.17
C ASP A 185 -2.92 18.49 7.84
N TRP A 186 -3.26 17.58 6.93
CA TRP A 186 -3.80 17.94 5.62
C TRP A 186 -5.13 18.69 5.66
N TRP A 187 -5.92 18.57 6.73
CA TRP A 187 -7.20 19.28 6.84
C TRP A 187 -7.16 20.49 7.78
N VAL A 188 -6.12 20.67 8.59
CA VAL A 188 -6.05 21.72 9.65
C VAL A 188 -6.33 23.12 9.10
N ASN A 189 -5.94 23.38 7.86
CA ASN A 189 -6.09 24.70 7.23
C ASN A 189 -7.19 24.75 6.15
N LEU A 190 -7.92 23.65 5.89
CA LEU A 190 -8.90 23.60 4.79
C LEU A 190 -10.21 24.31 5.13
N LYS A 191 -10.62 24.25 6.38
CA LYS A 191 -11.89 24.87 6.80
C LYS A 191 -11.82 25.25 8.27
N LYS A 192 -12.10 26.51 8.57
CA LYS A 192 -12.37 26.94 9.95
C LYS A 192 -13.72 26.35 10.38
N MET A 193 -13.72 25.55 11.44
CA MET A 193 -14.96 25.17 12.09
C MET A 193 -15.48 26.35 12.90
N LEU A 194 -16.59 26.94 12.44
CA LEU A 194 -17.24 28.04 13.11
C LEU A 194 -18.41 27.49 13.93
N TYR A 195 -18.33 27.66 15.25
CA TYR A 195 -19.46 27.35 16.12
C TYR A 195 -20.23 28.64 16.40
N LYS A 196 -21.54 28.66 16.08
CA LYS A 196 -22.41 29.79 16.34
C LYS A 196 -22.90 29.74 17.78
N LYS A 197 -22.64 30.79 18.55
CA LYS A 197 -23.21 30.95 19.89
C LYS A 197 -24.69 31.36 19.82
N MET A 198 -25.41 31.24 20.94
CA MET A 198 -26.80 31.63 21.05
C MET A 198 -27.04 33.14 20.85
N ASP A 199 -26.03 33.96 21.13
CA ASP A 199 -26.02 35.43 20.88
C ASP A 199 -25.81 35.80 19.40
N GLY A 200 -25.66 34.82 18.52
CA GLY A 200 -25.43 35.02 17.09
C GLY A 200 -23.96 35.18 16.69
N ASN A 201 -23.03 35.25 17.63
CA ASN A 201 -21.60 35.35 17.37
C ASN A 201 -21.01 33.97 17.02
N TYR A 202 -19.91 33.97 16.26
CA TYR A 202 -19.16 32.79 15.94
C TYR A 202 -17.91 32.70 16.81
N VAL A 203 -17.62 31.47 17.28
CA VAL A 203 -16.32 31.16 17.92
C VAL A 203 -15.42 30.57 16.87
N GLU A 204 -14.35 31.26 16.54
CA GLU A 204 -13.24 30.67 15.79
C GLU A 204 -12.44 29.77 16.74
N HIS A 205 -12.24 28.47 16.38
CA HIS A 205 -11.18 27.71 17.00
C HIS A 205 -9.87 28.34 16.57
N GLY A 206 -9.21 28.99 17.54
CA GLY A 206 -7.96 29.68 17.32
C GLY A 206 -6.83 28.72 17.00
N LYS A 207 -5.88 29.25 16.25
CA LYS A 207 -4.51 28.79 16.34
C LYS A 207 -4.04 29.10 17.76
N ASP A 208 -3.69 28.09 18.52
CA ASP A 208 -2.71 28.19 19.58
C ASP A 208 -1.37 27.71 19.05
#